data_9aa2b5042f8e9949bdbe2a27feb6d48c
#
_entry.id   9aa2b5042f8e9949bdbe2a27feb6d48c
#
_cell.length_a   1.000
_cell.length_b   1.000
_cell.length_c   1.000
_cell.angle_alpha   90.00
_cell.angle_beta   90.00
_cell.angle_gamma   90.00
#
_symmetry.space_group_name_H-M   'P 1'
#
loop_
_entity.id
_entity.type
_entity.pdbx_description
1 polymer ?
#
loop_
_entity_poly.entity_id
_entity_poly.type
_entity_poly.pdbx_seq_one_letter_code
_entity_poly.pdbx_strand_id
1 'polypeptide(L)'
;MTKYLFIILMNWTANACSEDLFFQDKTSGWFWYKDHILIEGKKLSQNPIDPVAQVDFEKAELDRVLKIAIKQPTKQNLINFIKLRNKIIDQSYNFSIKLQQVNLMNPELDFLKTYPVNQIAKEIYNEQKTANVSAKIAKLSQTHGLFYIFTSNCRYCGVFGPTVKSFANKYNWNLIAITLDGKATDEFPNARTDNGMVGKLKIGAVPALIMVEPKAHKVFPIAIGAISEEEIIERIDLLTR
;
A
#
# COMPACT_ATOMS: atom_id res chain seq x y z
N MET A 1 -54.80 -73.97 -32.08
CA MET A 1 -54.21 -73.49 -30.81
C MET A 1 -53.17 -72.45 -31.12
N THR A 2 -53.54 -71.15 -31.10
CA THR A 2 -52.68 -70.07 -31.59
C THR A 2 -52.42 -69.17 -30.44
N LYS A 3 -51.13 -69.11 -30.00
CA LYS A 3 -50.71 -68.23 -28.92
C LYS A 3 -50.38 -66.83 -29.48
N TYR A 4 -51.13 -65.83 -29.10
CA TYR A 4 -50.83 -64.41 -29.36
C TYR A 4 -49.76 -63.96 -28.37
N LEU A 5 -48.61 -63.52 -28.89
CA LEU A 5 -47.55 -62.87 -28.12
C LEU A 5 -47.74 -61.34 -28.21
N PHE A 6 -48.15 -60.71 -27.10
CA PHE A 6 -48.27 -59.27 -26.99
C PHE A 6 -46.88 -58.69 -26.68
N ILE A 7 -46.31 -58.00 -27.65
CA ILE A 7 -45.08 -57.21 -27.43
C ILE A 7 -45.50 -55.80 -26.98
N ILE A 8 -45.32 -55.50 -25.68
CA ILE A 8 -45.45 -54.15 -25.13
C ILE A 8 -44.18 -53.39 -25.47
N LEU A 9 -44.26 -52.48 -26.46
CA LEU A 9 -43.24 -51.47 -26.72
C LEU A 9 -43.36 -50.38 -25.63
N MET A 10 -42.47 -50.41 -24.66
CA MET A 10 -42.24 -49.32 -23.73
C MET A 10 -41.53 -48.16 -24.48
N ASN A 11 -42.33 -47.14 -24.85
CA ASN A 11 -41.79 -45.86 -25.29
C ASN A 11 -41.12 -45.16 -24.08
N TRP A 12 -39.84 -45.28 -23.98
CA TRP A 12 -39.02 -44.48 -23.06
C TRP A 12 -38.76 -43.12 -23.74
N THR A 13 -39.64 -42.17 -23.53
CA THR A 13 -39.34 -40.78 -23.84
C THR A 13 -38.32 -40.30 -22.85
N ALA A 14 -37.03 -40.28 -23.22
CA ALA A 14 -36.01 -39.57 -22.54
C ALA A 14 -36.36 -38.08 -22.60
N ASN A 15 -36.90 -37.53 -21.49
CA ASN A 15 -36.90 -36.11 -21.29
C ASN A 15 -35.47 -35.64 -21.25
N ALA A 16 -34.95 -35.17 -22.38
CA ALA A 16 -33.77 -34.36 -22.44
C ALA A 16 -34.10 -33.08 -21.63
N CYS A 17 -33.60 -33.06 -20.40
CA CYS A 17 -33.65 -31.89 -19.55
C CYS A 17 -32.86 -30.76 -20.26
N SER A 18 -33.56 -29.71 -20.55
CA SER A 18 -33.19 -28.62 -21.44
C SER A 18 -31.88 -27.92 -21.01
N GLU A 19 -30.84 -28.15 -21.79
CA GLU A 19 -29.66 -27.26 -21.85
C GLU A 19 -30.01 -25.87 -22.42
N ASP A 20 -31.20 -25.73 -23.00
CA ASP A 20 -31.66 -24.48 -23.66
C ASP A 20 -32.03 -23.33 -22.72
N LEU A 21 -32.32 -23.59 -21.44
CA LEU A 21 -32.67 -22.53 -20.48
C LEU A 21 -31.46 -21.67 -20.07
N PHE A 22 -30.27 -22.22 -20.14
CA PHE A 22 -29.04 -21.48 -19.79
C PHE A 22 -28.64 -20.46 -20.87
N PHE A 23 -28.92 -20.75 -22.13
CA PHE A 23 -28.57 -19.88 -23.26
C PHE A 23 -29.68 -18.93 -23.71
N GLN A 24 -30.91 -19.06 -23.21
CA GLN A 24 -32.02 -18.18 -23.55
C GLN A 24 -32.07 -16.90 -22.69
N ASP A 25 -31.42 -16.89 -21.55
CA ASP A 25 -31.30 -15.68 -20.72
C ASP A 25 -30.15 -14.80 -21.24
N LYS A 26 -30.43 -13.91 -22.18
CA LYS A 26 -29.48 -12.97 -22.78
C LYS A 26 -28.84 -12.03 -21.76
N THR A 27 -29.28 -12.04 -20.50
CA THR A 27 -28.83 -11.17 -19.41
C THR A 27 -27.86 -11.85 -18.45
N SER A 28 -27.69 -13.18 -18.54
CA SER A 28 -26.71 -13.91 -17.74
C SER A 28 -25.41 -14.11 -18.54
N GLY A 29 -24.59 -13.07 -18.62
CA GLY A 29 -23.22 -13.18 -19.11
C GLY A 29 -22.35 -13.98 -18.14
N TRP A 30 -21.18 -14.39 -18.60
CA TRP A 30 -20.11 -15.09 -17.86
C TRP A 30 -19.82 -14.50 -16.45
N PHE A 31 -20.24 -13.26 -16.18
CA PHE A 31 -19.96 -12.51 -14.97
C PHE A 31 -21.05 -12.51 -13.90
N TRP A 32 -21.99 -13.40 -13.87
CA TRP A 32 -23.02 -13.47 -12.81
C TRP A 32 -23.83 -12.18 -12.62
N TYR A 33 -23.81 -11.28 -13.61
CA TYR A 33 -24.51 -10.00 -13.59
C TYR A 33 -25.89 -10.17 -14.19
N LYS A 34 -26.90 -10.09 -13.35
CA LYS A 34 -28.23 -9.65 -13.80
C LYS A 34 -28.21 -8.13 -13.77
N ASP A 35 -28.29 -7.49 -14.94
CA ASP A 35 -28.63 -6.08 -14.98
C ASP A 35 -29.93 -5.93 -14.20
N HIS A 36 -29.85 -5.27 -13.04
CA HIS A 36 -31.06 -4.99 -12.27
C HIS A 36 -31.93 -4.07 -13.12
N ILE A 37 -32.98 -4.64 -13.70
CA ILE A 37 -34.04 -3.88 -14.32
C ILE A 37 -34.45 -2.82 -13.30
N LEU A 38 -34.28 -1.56 -13.68
CA LEU A 38 -34.77 -0.42 -12.91
C LEU A 38 -36.27 -0.63 -12.72
N ILE A 39 -36.67 -1.14 -11.57
CA ILE A 39 -38.08 -1.10 -11.17
C ILE A 39 -38.37 0.37 -11.01
N GLU A 40 -39.15 0.92 -11.94
CA GLU A 40 -39.65 2.29 -11.89
C GLU A 40 -40.17 2.57 -10.49
N GLY A 41 -39.43 3.42 -9.79
CA GLY A 41 -39.72 3.75 -8.41
C GLY A 41 -41.01 4.49 -8.28
N LYS A 42 -41.94 3.92 -7.52
CA LYS A 42 -43.04 4.61 -6.90
C LYS A 42 -42.53 5.94 -6.35
N LYS A 43 -43.02 7.07 -6.86
CA LYS A 43 -42.68 8.43 -6.39
C LYS A 43 -42.87 8.48 -4.87
N LEU A 44 -41.81 8.38 -4.13
CA LEU A 44 -41.74 8.71 -2.72
C LEU A 44 -41.72 10.24 -2.60
N SER A 45 -42.55 10.74 -1.70
CA SER A 45 -42.72 12.12 -1.27
C SER A 45 -41.39 12.92 -1.29
N GLN A 46 -41.46 14.08 -1.93
CA GLN A 46 -40.37 15.04 -2.09
C GLN A 46 -40.08 15.79 -0.77
N ASN A 47 -39.48 15.12 0.20
CA ASN A 47 -38.60 15.78 1.14
C ASN A 47 -37.22 15.14 0.92
N PRO A 48 -36.18 15.91 0.57
CA PRO A 48 -34.84 15.36 0.48
C PRO A 48 -34.41 14.94 1.90
N ILE A 49 -34.56 13.64 2.17
CA ILE A 49 -33.98 13.04 3.39
C ILE A 49 -32.48 13.27 3.24
N ASP A 50 -31.88 13.91 4.23
CA ASP A 50 -30.44 14.10 4.30
C ASP A 50 -29.74 12.75 4.03
N PRO A 51 -28.87 12.65 3.00
CA PRO A 51 -28.21 11.39 2.65
C PRO A 51 -27.38 10.82 3.82
N VAL A 52 -26.85 11.67 4.69
CA VAL A 52 -26.09 11.24 5.88
C VAL A 52 -27.02 10.57 6.88
N ALA A 53 -28.16 11.21 7.18
CA ALA A 53 -29.17 10.64 8.08
C ALA A 53 -29.72 9.30 7.54
N GLN A 54 -29.84 9.16 6.22
CA GLN A 54 -30.27 7.89 5.60
C GLN A 54 -29.23 6.80 5.80
N VAL A 55 -27.93 7.07 5.60
CA VAL A 55 -26.86 6.10 5.82
C VAL A 55 -26.79 5.69 7.28
N ASP A 56 -26.91 6.64 8.21
CA ASP A 56 -26.88 6.36 9.64
C ASP A 56 -28.08 5.51 10.09
N PHE A 57 -29.25 5.78 9.55
CA PHE A 57 -30.44 4.95 9.78
C PHE A 57 -30.24 3.52 9.25
N GLU A 58 -29.74 3.35 8.02
CA GLU A 58 -29.50 2.04 7.42
C GLU A 58 -28.45 1.22 8.20
N LYS A 59 -27.40 1.86 8.71
CA LYS A 59 -26.40 1.22 9.59
C LYS A 59 -27.02 0.76 10.91
N ALA A 60 -27.80 1.62 11.56
CA ALA A 60 -28.45 1.30 12.82
C ALA A 60 -29.47 0.15 12.64
N GLU A 61 -30.21 0.16 11.54
CA GLU A 61 -31.18 -0.90 11.24
C GLU A 61 -30.49 -2.24 10.92
N LEU A 62 -29.36 -2.23 10.19
CA LEU A 62 -28.57 -3.43 9.93
C LEU A 62 -28.07 -4.06 11.25
N ASP A 63 -27.52 -3.25 12.14
CA ASP A 63 -27.06 -3.69 13.46
C ASP A 63 -28.23 -4.28 14.30
N ARG A 64 -29.39 -3.62 14.25
CA ARG A 64 -30.61 -4.07 14.92
C ARG A 64 -31.07 -5.46 14.43
N VAL A 65 -31.23 -5.62 13.12
CA VAL A 65 -31.73 -6.90 12.54
C VAL A 65 -30.70 -8.02 12.70
N LEU A 66 -29.39 -7.70 12.67
CA LEU A 66 -28.34 -8.67 12.95
C LEU A 66 -28.43 -9.18 14.40
N LYS A 67 -28.55 -8.29 15.39
CA LYS A 67 -28.70 -8.65 16.81
C LYS A 67 -29.94 -9.51 17.06
N ILE A 68 -31.06 -9.19 16.41
CA ILE A 68 -32.28 -10.00 16.47
C ILE A 68 -32.03 -11.40 15.89
N ALA A 69 -31.41 -11.48 14.71
CA ALA A 69 -31.14 -12.75 14.04
C ALA A 69 -30.18 -13.64 14.86
N ILE A 70 -29.18 -13.04 15.53
CA ILE A 70 -28.27 -13.76 16.44
C ILE A 70 -29.03 -14.28 17.68
N LYS A 71 -29.86 -13.44 18.30
CA LYS A 71 -30.55 -13.81 19.55
C LYS A 71 -31.71 -14.77 19.32
N GLN A 72 -32.40 -14.62 18.18
CA GLN A 72 -33.54 -15.45 17.78
C GLN A 72 -33.39 -15.85 16.30
N PRO A 73 -32.65 -16.93 15.99
CA PRO A 73 -32.29 -17.35 14.63
C PRO A 73 -33.47 -18.05 13.93
N THR A 74 -34.62 -17.38 13.85
CA THR A 74 -35.75 -17.88 13.08
C THR A 74 -35.50 -17.64 11.58
N LYS A 75 -36.15 -18.47 10.74
CA LYS A 75 -36.10 -18.29 9.28
C LYS A 75 -36.41 -16.85 8.86
N GLN A 76 -37.43 -16.23 9.46
CA GLN A 76 -37.84 -14.87 9.11
C GLN A 76 -36.81 -13.84 9.53
N ASN A 77 -36.23 -13.92 10.72
CA ASN A 77 -35.20 -12.99 11.19
C ASN A 77 -33.94 -13.07 10.33
N LEU A 78 -33.52 -14.27 9.96
CA LEU A 78 -32.38 -14.48 9.05
C LEU A 78 -32.67 -13.92 7.65
N ILE A 79 -33.88 -14.13 7.10
CA ILE A 79 -34.26 -13.55 5.81
C ILE A 79 -34.23 -12.02 5.87
N ASN A 80 -34.75 -11.39 6.91
CA ASN A 80 -34.76 -9.94 7.05
C ASN A 80 -33.33 -9.37 7.09
N PHE A 81 -32.46 -9.98 7.88
CA PHE A 81 -31.04 -9.61 7.93
C PHE A 81 -30.37 -9.75 6.55
N ILE A 82 -30.54 -10.90 5.88
CA ILE A 82 -29.91 -11.16 4.58
C ILE A 82 -30.39 -10.14 3.53
N LYS A 83 -31.69 -9.84 3.47
CA LYS A 83 -32.26 -8.85 2.53
C LYS A 83 -31.64 -7.46 2.74
N LEU A 84 -31.56 -6.99 3.98
CA LEU A 84 -31.00 -5.67 4.27
C LEU A 84 -29.50 -5.62 3.99
N ARG A 85 -28.77 -6.66 4.39
CA ARG A 85 -27.33 -6.79 4.07
C ARG A 85 -27.08 -6.74 2.57
N ASN A 86 -27.85 -7.51 1.78
CA ASN A 86 -27.68 -7.54 0.34
C ASN A 86 -27.98 -6.17 -0.29
N LYS A 87 -29.03 -5.46 0.16
CA LYS A 87 -29.29 -4.08 -0.28
C LYS A 87 -28.09 -3.16 -0.07
N ILE A 88 -27.44 -3.24 1.10
CA ILE A 88 -26.26 -2.41 1.40
C ILE A 88 -25.05 -2.82 0.53
N ILE A 89 -24.88 -4.11 0.26
CA ILE A 89 -23.84 -4.61 -0.65
C ILE A 89 -24.07 -4.06 -2.07
N ASP A 90 -25.31 -4.07 -2.58
CA ASP A 90 -25.66 -3.54 -3.90
C ASP A 90 -25.40 -2.03 -3.99
N GLN A 91 -25.70 -1.27 -2.94
CA GLN A 91 -25.37 0.16 -2.87
C GLN A 91 -23.86 0.40 -2.92
N SER A 92 -23.09 -0.39 -2.14
CA SER A 92 -21.62 -0.32 -2.11
C SER A 92 -21.00 -0.68 -3.46
N TYR A 93 -21.56 -1.66 -4.14
CA TYR A 93 -21.18 -2.04 -5.49
C TYR A 93 -21.40 -0.90 -6.49
N ASN A 94 -22.61 -0.31 -6.51
CA ASN A 94 -22.95 0.82 -7.37
C ASN A 94 -22.03 2.02 -7.12
N PHE A 95 -21.72 2.31 -5.84
CA PHE A 95 -20.72 3.32 -5.49
C PHE A 95 -19.36 3.01 -6.09
N SER A 96 -18.88 1.76 -5.97
CA SER A 96 -17.60 1.33 -6.52
C SER A 96 -17.50 1.53 -8.04
N ILE A 97 -18.57 1.17 -8.79
CA ILE A 97 -18.63 1.40 -10.23
C ILE A 97 -18.58 2.89 -10.56
N LYS A 98 -19.35 3.72 -9.85
CA LYS A 98 -19.32 5.18 -10.06
C LYS A 98 -17.97 5.79 -9.74
N LEU A 99 -17.34 5.34 -8.66
CA LEU A 99 -16.00 5.78 -8.30
C LEU A 99 -14.97 5.44 -9.39
N GLN A 100 -15.02 4.22 -9.94
CA GLN A 100 -14.16 3.82 -11.05
C GLN A 100 -14.40 4.69 -12.29
N GLN A 101 -15.68 4.97 -12.65
CA GLN A 101 -16.01 5.86 -13.77
C GLN A 101 -15.46 7.27 -13.55
N VAL A 102 -15.58 7.82 -12.35
CA VAL A 102 -15.03 9.14 -11.99
C VAL A 102 -13.52 9.13 -12.14
N ASN A 103 -12.82 8.13 -11.62
CA ASN A 103 -11.35 8.02 -11.73
C ASN A 103 -10.89 7.91 -13.19
N LEU A 104 -11.60 7.16 -14.03
CA LEU A 104 -11.30 7.06 -15.46
C LEU A 104 -11.49 8.39 -16.21
N MET A 105 -12.50 9.17 -15.83
CA MET A 105 -12.78 10.48 -16.44
C MET A 105 -11.89 11.59 -15.89
N ASN A 106 -11.30 11.42 -14.72
CA ASN A 106 -10.47 12.40 -14.02
C ASN A 106 -9.17 11.73 -13.56
N PRO A 107 -8.23 11.49 -14.50
CA PRO A 107 -6.99 10.77 -14.18
C PRO A 107 -6.11 11.46 -13.12
N GLU A 108 -6.32 12.75 -12.87
CA GLU A 108 -5.63 13.50 -11.81
C GLU A 108 -6.08 13.08 -10.40
N LEU A 109 -7.28 12.49 -10.27
CA LEU A 109 -7.82 11.98 -9.00
C LEU A 109 -7.46 10.51 -8.76
N ASP A 110 -6.90 9.83 -9.76
CA ASP A 110 -6.58 8.41 -9.65
C ASP A 110 -5.39 8.18 -8.72
N PHE A 111 -5.69 7.64 -7.55
CA PHE A 111 -4.70 7.25 -6.55
C PHE A 111 -3.66 6.25 -7.09
N LEU A 112 -4.05 5.38 -8.02
CA LEU A 112 -3.16 4.38 -8.61
C LEU A 112 -2.06 4.99 -9.47
N LYS A 113 -2.22 6.23 -9.94
CA LYS A 113 -1.18 6.98 -10.63
C LYS A 113 -0.02 7.34 -9.68
N THR A 114 -0.34 7.66 -8.43
CA THR A 114 0.65 7.99 -7.40
C THR A 114 1.15 6.75 -6.68
N TYR A 115 0.27 5.74 -6.49
CA TYR A 115 0.57 4.50 -5.78
C TYR A 115 0.16 3.29 -6.63
N PRO A 116 0.97 2.91 -7.61
CA PRO A 116 0.64 1.82 -8.52
C PRO A 116 0.56 0.48 -7.79
N VAL A 117 -0.43 -0.34 -8.14
CA VAL A 117 -0.64 -1.66 -7.54
C VAL A 117 -0.18 -2.81 -8.43
N ASN A 118 -0.15 -2.62 -9.77
CA ASN A 118 0.35 -3.65 -10.67
C ASN A 118 1.90 -3.68 -10.69
N GLN A 119 2.46 -4.85 -10.96
CA GLN A 119 3.91 -5.08 -10.86
C GLN A 119 4.73 -4.15 -11.77
N ILE A 120 4.37 -4.03 -13.03
CA ILE A 120 5.10 -3.22 -14.03
C ILE A 120 5.11 -1.75 -13.62
N ALA A 121 3.94 -1.21 -13.23
CA ALA A 121 3.85 0.18 -12.80
C ALA A 121 4.60 0.45 -11.50
N LYS A 122 4.66 -0.53 -10.57
CA LYS A 122 5.50 -0.45 -9.36
C LYS A 122 6.99 -0.40 -9.70
N GLU A 123 7.45 -1.20 -10.63
CA GLU A 123 8.84 -1.21 -11.08
C GLU A 123 9.22 0.16 -11.65
N ILE A 124 8.44 0.68 -12.60
CA ILE A 124 8.65 2.01 -13.20
C ILE A 124 8.64 3.11 -12.13
N TYR A 125 7.66 3.08 -11.23
CA TYR A 125 7.56 4.04 -10.13
C TYR A 125 8.78 3.99 -9.21
N ASN A 126 9.23 2.79 -8.83
CA ASN A 126 10.39 2.61 -7.96
C ASN A 126 11.69 3.05 -8.67
N GLU A 127 11.85 2.76 -9.95
CA GLU A 127 12.99 3.23 -10.75
C GLU A 127 13.03 4.76 -10.80
N GLN A 128 11.92 5.41 -11.11
CA GLN A 128 11.81 6.87 -11.11
C GLN A 128 12.09 7.48 -9.76
N LYS A 129 11.50 6.89 -8.69
CA LYS A 129 11.73 7.33 -7.31
C LYS A 129 13.22 7.23 -6.93
N THR A 130 13.85 6.09 -7.24
CA THR A 130 15.26 5.86 -6.96
C THR A 130 16.14 6.83 -7.74
N ALA A 131 15.86 7.07 -9.02
CA ALA A 131 16.59 8.04 -9.84
C ALA A 131 16.46 9.46 -9.27
N ASN A 132 15.26 9.88 -8.90
CA ASN A 132 15.00 11.21 -8.33
C ASN A 132 15.73 11.40 -6.98
N VAL A 133 15.68 10.40 -6.10
CA VAL A 133 16.38 10.43 -4.80
C VAL A 133 17.89 10.44 -5.02
N SER A 134 18.43 9.63 -5.91
CA SER A 134 19.84 9.61 -6.24
C SER A 134 20.34 10.96 -6.78
N ALA A 135 19.57 11.58 -7.68
CA ALA A 135 19.89 12.92 -8.20
C ALA A 135 19.85 13.99 -7.08
N LYS A 136 18.86 13.92 -6.17
CA LYS A 136 18.77 14.80 -5.02
C LYS A 136 19.99 14.63 -4.08
N ILE A 137 20.38 13.39 -3.78
CA ILE A 137 21.55 13.06 -2.95
C ILE A 137 22.84 13.62 -3.59
N ALA A 138 23.03 13.41 -4.89
CA ALA A 138 24.16 13.97 -5.61
C ALA A 138 24.18 15.52 -5.63
N LYS A 139 23.02 16.16 -5.66
CA LYS A 139 22.92 17.63 -5.57
C LYS A 139 23.27 18.13 -4.18
N LEU A 140 22.83 17.44 -3.13
CA LEU A 140 23.11 17.78 -1.73
C LEU A 140 24.61 17.72 -1.41
N SER A 141 25.39 16.85 -2.08
CA SER A 141 26.84 16.75 -1.86
C SER A 141 27.59 18.05 -2.15
N GLN A 142 27.00 18.96 -2.97
CA GLN A 142 27.62 20.27 -3.28
C GLN A 142 27.56 21.28 -2.12
N THR A 143 26.62 21.08 -1.20
CA THR A 143 26.38 22.01 -0.09
C THR A 143 26.54 21.37 1.28
N HIS A 144 26.54 20.07 1.35
CA HIS A 144 26.64 19.29 2.59
C HIS A 144 27.90 18.43 2.61
N GLY A 145 28.35 18.06 3.81
CA GLY A 145 29.42 17.09 4.04
C GLY A 145 29.00 16.04 5.04
N LEU A 146 29.83 15.01 5.19
CA LEU A 146 29.61 13.91 6.13
C LEU A 146 30.73 13.87 7.16
N PHE A 147 30.38 13.70 8.42
CA PHE A 147 31.28 13.28 9.49
C PHE A 147 30.97 11.83 9.84
N TYR A 148 31.99 10.99 9.72
CA TYR A 148 31.98 9.62 10.19
C TYR A 148 32.77 9.51 11.49
N ILE A 149 32.11 9.20 12.59
CA ILE A 149 32.67 9.19 13.92
C ILE A 149 32.83 7.75 14.38
N PHE A 150 34.06 7.39 14.79
CA PHE A 150 34.40 6.03 15.14
C PHE A 150 35.49 5.92 16.20
N THR A 151 35.78 4.69 16.68
CA THR A 151 36.99 4.31 17.40
C THR A 151 37.63 3.13 16.70
N SER A 152 38.95 3.02 16.78
CA SER A 152 39.73 1.96 16.10
C SER A 152 39.36 0.54 16.58
N ASN A 153 38.94 0.39 17.82
CA ASN A 153 38.61 -0.89 18.45
C ASN A 153 37.10 -1.23 18.41
N CYS A 154 36.30 -0.53 17.59
CA CYS A 154 34.89 -0.72 17.49
C CYS A 154 34.53 -1.67 16.32
N ARG A 155 34.06 -2.87 16.62
CA ARG A 155 33.70 -3.88 15.61
C ARG A 155 32.67 -3.38 14.61
N TYR A 156 31.61 -2.69 15.07
CA TYR A 156 30.58 -2.13 14.21
C TYR A 156 31.09 -1.00 13.33
N CYS A 157 32.10 -0.26 13.80
CA CYS A 157 32.73 0.79 13.02
C CYS A 157 33.52 0.18 11.82
N GLY A 158 34.18 -0.95 12.03
CA GLY A 158 34.87 -1.67 10.94
C GLY A 158 33.93 -2.19 9.86
N VAL A 159 32.67 -2.57 10.23
CA VAL A 159 31.68 -3.02 9.29
C VAL A 159 30.99 -1.85 8.55
N PHE A 160 30.76 -0.75 9.24
CA PHE A 160 30.03 0.40 8.68
C PHE A 160 30.94 1.34 7.87
N GLY A 161 32.20 1.42 8.19
CA GLY A 161 33.18 2.29 7.51
C GLY A 161 33.23 2.11 6.00
N PRO A 162 33.36 0.88 5.46
CA PRO A 162 33.32 0.61 4.03
C PRO A 162 32.01 1.08 3.36
N THR A 163 30.86 0.89 4.01
CA THR A 163 29.57 1.34 3.51
C THR A 163 29.52 2.87 3.38
N VAL A 164 29.98 3.59 4.42
CA VAL A 164 30.02 5.07 4.40
C VAL A 164 30.95 5.57 3.32
N LYS A 165 32.13 4.93 3.16
CA LYS A 165 33.09 5.30 2.12
C LYS A 165 32.58 5.03 0.73
N SER A 166 31.92 3.88 0.51
CA SER A 166 31.24 3.54 -0.75
C SER A 166 30.21 4.59 -1.12
N PHE A 167 29.31 4.90 -0.18
CA PHE A 167 28.29 5.95 -0.36
C PHE A 167 28.91 7.30 -0.71
N ALA A 168 29.91 7.74 0.05
CA ALA A 168 30.57 9.03 -0.17
C ALA A 168 31.20 9.11 -1.57
N ASN A 169 31.89 8.04 -2.01
CA ASN A 169 32.49 7.96 -3.33
C ASN A 169 31.45 7.95 -4.45
N LYS A 170 30.39 7.13 -4.28
CA LYS A 170 29.32 6.99 -5.29
C LYS A 170 28.58 8.29 -5.58
N TYR A 171 28.31 9.08 -4.55
CA TYR A 171 27.56 10.33 -4.66
C TYR A 171 28.40 11.58 -4.55
N ASN A 172 29.74 11.42 -4.58
CA ASN A 172 30.74 12.50 -4.53
C ASN A 172 30.59 13.41 -3.30
N TRP A 173 30.38 12.81 -2.12
CA TRP A 173 30.28 13.54 -0.87
C TRP A 173 31.63 13.79 -0.22
N ASN A 174 31.80 14.98 0.34
CA ASN A 174 32.97 15.26 1.19
C ASN A 174 32.79 14.54 2.53
N LEU A 175 33.65 13.56 2.79
CA LEU A 175 33.63 12.72 3.98
C LEU A 175 34.85 13.02 4.84
N ILE A 176 34.59 13.40 6.10
CA ILE A 176 35.63 13.57 7.12
C ILE A 176 35.45 12.49 8.19
N ALA A 177 36.42 11.58 8.28
CA ALA A 177 36.44 10.57 9.32
C ALA A 177 37.08 11.15 10.60
N ILE A 178 36.42 10.93 11.74
CA ILE A 178 36.79 11.48 13.05
C ILE A 178 36.94 10.32 14.03
N THR A 179 38.12 10.18 14.57
CA THR A 179 38.44 9.14 15.57
C THR A 179 38.40 9.72 16.99
N LEU A 180 37.77 8.98 17.92
CA LEU A 180 37.71 9.38 19.33
C LEU A 180 38.92 8.91 20.15
N ASP A 181 39.61 7.86 19.69
CA ASP A 181 40.81 7.29 20.37
C ASP A 181 42.13 7.72 19.73
N GLY A 182 42.09 8.63 18.77
CA GLY A 182 43.29 9.18 18.09
C GLY A 182 43.95 8.20 17.13
N LYS A 183 43.38 7.01 16.88
CA LYS A 183 43.95 5.98 16.01
C LYS A 183 43.23 5.95 14.67
N ALA A 184 44.00 5.96 13.60
CA ALA A 184 43.52 5.72 12.25
C ALA A 184 43.23 4.22 12.03
N THR A 185 42.46 3.91 11.01
CA THR A 185 42.23 2.55 10.52
C THR A 185 42.66 2.46 9.05
N ASP A 186 42.83 1.25 8.54
CA ASP A 186 43.17 1.02 7.13
C ASP A 186 42.11 1.65 6.19
N GLU A 187 40.85 1.66 6.60
CA GLU A 187 39.78 2.26 5.84
C GLU A 187 39.87 3.80 5.84
N PHE A 188 40.31 4.40 6.95
CA PHE A 188 40.44 5.85 7.14
C PHE A 188 41.85 6.23 7.67
N PRO A 189 42.87 6.12 6.83
CA PRO A 189 44.26 6.42 7.26
C PRO A 189 44.45 7.91 7.61
N ASN A 190 43.62 8.79 7.05
CA ASN A 190 43.67 10.24 7.28
C ASN A 190 42.59 10.72 8.27
N ALA A 191 42.11 9.85 9.17
CA ALA A 191 41.15 10.23 10.18
C ALA A 191 41.65 11.36 11.07
N ARG A 192 40.80 12.32 11.39
CA ARG A 192 41.11 13.42 12.31
C ARG A 192 40.75 13.02 13.74
N THR A 193 41.58 13.38 14.69
CA THR A 193 41.25 13.19 16.11
C THR A 193 40.14 14.18 16.51
N ASP A 194 39.18 13.75 17.32
CA ASP A 194 38.13 14.63 17.85
C ASP A 194 38.75 15.77 18.67
N ASN A 195 38.27 16.96 18.43
CA ASN A 195 38.66 18.19 19.14
C ASN A 195 37.60 18.66 20.16
N GLY A 196 36.75 17.76 20.62
CA GLY A 196 35.62 18.05 21.52
C GLY A 196 34.31 18.35 20.78
N MET A 197 34.29 18.24 19.46
CA MET A 197 33.08 18.47 18.65
C MET A 197 32.03 17.40 18.92
N VAL A 198 32.43 16.17 19.06
CA VAL A 198 31.50 15.03 19.28
C VAL A 198 30.69 15.21 20.57
N GLY A 199 31.38 15.69 21.65
CA GLY A 199 30.70 16.04 22.90
C GLY A 199 29.71 17.19 22.75
N LYS A 200 30.05 18.24 21.98
CA LYS A 200 29.15 19.36 21.68
C LYS A 200 27.92 18.93 20.88
N LEU A 201 28.08 17.98 19.99
CA LEU A 201 26.98 17.38 19.19
C LEU A 201 26.16 16.35 19.98
N LYS A 202 26.52 16.07 21.24
CA LYS A 202 25.85 15.10 22.13
C LYS A 202 25.74 13.70 21.52
N ILE A 203 26.76 13.26 20.76
CA ILE A 203 26.81 11.94 20.15
C ILE A 203 27.27 10.94 21.20
N GLY A 204 26.36 10.08 21.66
CA GLY A 204 26.58 9.17 22.78
C GLY A 204 27.16 7.80 22.42
N ALA A 205 27.22 7.43 21.13
CA ALA A 205 27.69 6.10 20.70
C ALA A 205 28.31 6.15 19.31
N VAL A 206 29.20 5.17 19.05
CA VAL A 206 29.84 4.95 17.73
C VAL A 206 29.51 3.56 17.19
N PRO A 207 29.52 3.37 15.86
CA PRO A 207 29.75 4.39 14.83
C PRO A 207 28.59 5.41 14.74
N ALA A 208 28.94 6.63 14.33
CA ALA A 208 27.92 7.63 14.01
C ALA A 208 28.21 8.29 12.66
N LEU A 209 27.16 8.53 11.88
CA LEU A 209 27.20 9.24 10.61
C LEU A 209 26.34 10.51 10.72
N ILE A 210 26.95 11.65 10.47
CA ILE A 210 26.36 12.96 10.64
C ILE A 210 26.48 13.73 9.33
N MET A 211 25.39 14.28 8.83
CA MET A 211 25.38 15.22 7.70
C MET A 211 25.44 16.65 8.26
N VAL A 212 26.27 17.48 7.65
CA VAL A 212 26.44 18.87 8.02
C VAL A 212 26.20 19.78 6.83
N GLU A 213 25.54 20.89 7.06
CA GLU A 213 25.39 22.01 6.12
C GLU A 213 26.19 23.20 6.65
N PRO A 214 27.45 23.40 6.18
CA PRO A 214 28.34 24.40 6.78
C PRO A 214 27.82 25.83 6.68
N LYS A 215 27.18 26.20 5.56
CA LYS A 215 26.67 27.54 5.34
C LYS A 215 25.52 27.92 6.27
N ALA A 216 24.64 26.96 6.55
CA ALA A 216 23.48 27.15 7.44
C ALA A 216 23.79 26.80 8.91
N HIS A 217 24.98 26.30 9.21
CA HIS A 217 25.39 25.80 10.52
C HIS A 217 24.43 24.70 11.07
N LYS A 218 23.87 23.89 10.17
CA LYS A 218 22.96 22.82 10.53
C LYS A 218 23.68 21.47 10.56
N VAL A 219 23.21 20.64 11.49
CA VAL A 219 23.75 19.29 11.72
C VAL A 219 22.59 18.30 11.76
N PHE A 220 22.70 17.23 11.00
CA PHE A 220 21.66 16.21 10.86
C PHE A 220 22.24 14.84 11.19
N PRO A 221 21.82 14.19 12.30
CA PRO A 221 22.24 12.84 12.59
C PRO A 221 21.56 11.87 11.60
N ILE A 222 22.36 11.20 10.77
CA ILE A 222 21.89 10.19 9.84
C ILE A 222 21.79 8.83 10.53
N ALA A 223 22.85 8.44 11.25
CA ALA A 223 22.91 7.16 11.93
C ALA A 223 23.70 7.23 13.25
N ILE A 224 23.22 6.51 14.24
CA ILE A 224 23.97 6.07 15.41
C ILE A 224 23.90 4.54 15.41
N GLY A 225 25.04 3.87 15.15
CA GLY A 225 25.12 2.46 14.81
C GLY A 225 25.31 2.24 13.30
N ALA A 226 25.54 0.97 12.92
CA ALA A 226 25.74 0.58 11.52
C ALA A 226 24.38 0.39 10.81
N ILE A 227 24.26 0.96 9.61
CA ILE A 227 23.09 0.85 8.74
C ILE A 227 23.51 0.53 7.29
N SER A 228 22.58 0.16 6.44
CA SER A 228 22.83 -0.09 5.02
C SER A 228 22.98 1.21 4.21
N GLU A 229 23.52 1.12 2.98
CA GLU A 229 23.60 2.26 2.07
C GLU A 229 22.21 2.78 1.69
N GLU A 230 21.26 1.88 1.46
CA GLU A 230 19.87 2.23 1.18
C GLU A 230 19.25 3.04 2.32
N GLU A 231 19.53 2.62 3.54
CA GLU A 231 19.02 3.31 4.73
C GLU A 231 19.68 4.69 4.92
N ILE A 232 20.95 4.88 4.54
CA ILE A 232 21.58 6.20 4.48
C ILE A 232 20.84 7.10 3.51
N ILE A 233 20.53 6.60 2.31
CA ILE A 233 19.80 7.31 1.26
C ILE A 233 18.43 7.74 1.76
N GLU A 234 17.67 6.82 2.33
CA GLU A 234 16.29 7.08 2.83
C GLU A 234 16.29 8.14 3.93
N ARG A 235 17.24 8.06 4.88
CA ARG A 235 17.33 9.02 5.98
C ARG A 235 17.74 10.40 5.52
N ILE A 236 18.67 10.52 4.57
CA ILE A 236 19.02 11.81 3.97
C ILE A 236 17.81 12.39 3.23
N ASP A 237 17.08 11.57 2.43
CA ASP A 237 15.87 12.06 1.75
C ASP A 237 14.83 12.56 2.75
N LEU A 238 14.61 11.83 3.84
CA LEU A 238 13.66 12.21 4.88
C LEU A 238 14.04 13.52 5.58
N LEU A 239 15.32 13.69 5.94
CA LEU A 239 15.83 14.85 6.67
C LEU A 239 15.87 16.14 5.83
N THR A 240 15.77 16.01 4.51
CA THR A 240 15.90 17.12 3.55
C THR A 240 14.61 17.41 2.75
N ARG A 241 13.47 16.86 3.18
CA ARG A 241 12.12 17.18 2.66
C ARG A 241 11.62 18.56 3.17
#